data_c14d9fe83825e9ea5f799b990eeb67a6
#
_entry.id   c14d9fe83825e9ea5f799b990eeb67a6
#
_cell.length_a   1.000
_cell.length_b   1.000
_cell.length_c   1.000
_cell.angle_alpha   90.00
_cell.angle_beta   90.00
_cell.angle_gamma   90.00
#
_symmetry.space_group_name_H-M   'P 1'
#
loop_
_entity.id
_entity.type
_entity.pdbx_description
1 polymer ?
#
loop_
_entity_poly.entity_id
_entity_poly.type
_entity_poly.pdbx_seq_one_letter_code
_entity_poly.pdbx_strand_id
1 'polypeptide(L)'
;MRGGEGFLTENDLIKKCKKGSREAFNILVSNYQQQVINIAYGMLSNQEDAYDAAQEVFVRVYKSIESFKEQSSFTTWLYRITKNVCSDILRKRQKHSGVISINQAIDEKKDMDI
;
A
#
# COMPACT_ATOMS: atom_id res chain seq x y z
N MET A 1 -23.08 -21.38 -12.82
CA MET A 1 -22.61 -20.77 -12.48
C MET A 1 -22.90 -20.55 -11.63
N ARG A 2 -22.81 -20.59 -11.19
CA ARG A 2 -22.93 -20.18 -10.32
C ARG A 2 -22.88 -18.95 -10.15
N GLY A 3 -23.88 -18.34 -10.30
CA GLY A 3 -23.85 -16.95 -10.36
C GLY A 3 -23.09 -16.31 -9.25
N GLY A 4 -23.33 -16.75 -8.06
CA GLY A 4 -22.67 -16.17 -6.91
C GLY A 4 -21.18 -16.36 -6.89
N GLU A 5 -20.68 -17.30 -7.62
CA GLU A 5 -19.25 -17.60 -7.59
C GLU A 5 -18.41 -16.53 -8.25
N GLY A 6 -18.98 -15.80 -9.19
CA GLY A 6 -18.25 -14.75 -9.85
C GLY A 6 -18.32 -13.42 -9.16
N PHE A 7 -19.04 -13.34 -8.06
CA PHE A 7 -19.34 -12.06 -7.44
C PHE A 7 -18.88 -11.96 -6.00
N LEU A 8 -17.60 -12.18 -5.80
CA LEU A 8 -17.02 -11.91 -4.49
C LEU A 8 -16.96 -10.40 -4.30
N THR A 9 -17.59 -9.91 -3.26
CA THR A 9 -17.49 -8.50 -2.92
C THR A 9 -16.11 -8.23 -2.35
N GLU A 10 -15.73 -6.95 -2.31
CA GLU A 10 -14.48 -6.59 -1.68
C GLU A 10 -14.44 -7.03 -0.22
N ASN A 11 -15.54 -6.89 0.50
CA ASN A 11 -15.61 -7.34 1.89
C ASN A 11 -15.38 -8.84 2.01
N ASP A 12 -15.92 -9.62 1.07
CA ASP A 12 -15.70 -11.06 1.06
C ASP A 12 -14.22 -11.39 0.86
N LEU A 13 -13.56 -10.69 -0.06
CA LEU A 13 -12.14 -10.90 -0.30
C LEU A 13 -11.33 -10.57 0.93
N ILE A 14 -11.63 -9.45 1.57
CA ILE A 14 -10.91 -9.02 2.77
C ILE A 14 -11.07 -10.06 3.88
N LYS A 15 -12.30 -10.54 4.08
CA LYS A 15 -12.54 -11.55 5.11
C LYS A 15 -11.74 -12.82 4.84
N LYS A 16 -11.68 -13.25 3.59
CA LYS A 16 -10.89 -14.43 3.25
C LYS A 16 -9.40 -14.19 3.43
N CYS A 17 -8.94 -13.00 3.09
CA CYS A 17 -7.53 -12.65 3.32
C CYS A 17 -7.18 -12.70 4.80
N LYS A 18 -8.08 -12.22 5.66
CA LYS A 18 -7.87 -12.27 7.10
C LYS A 18 -7.78 -13.68 7.63
N LYS A 19 -8.40 -14.62 6.91
CA LYS A 19 -8.34 -16.04 7.28
C LYS A 19 -7.16 -16.77 6.63
N GLY A 20 -6.33 -16.05 5.91
CA GLY A 20 -5.12 -16.61 5.33
C GLY A 20 -5.25 -17.10 3.90
N SER A 21 -6.33 -16.76 3.20
CA SER A 21 -6.49 -17.22 1.82
C SER A 21 -5.52 -16.50 0.89
N ARG A 22 -4.58 -17.25 0.32
CA ARG A 22 -3.65 -16.70 -0.66
C ARG A 22 -4.36 -16.30 -1.94
N GLU A 23 -5.32 -17.11 -2.35
CA GLU A 23 -6.05 -16.86 -3.58
C GLU A 23 -6.81 -15.53 -3.47
N ALA A 24 -7.49 -15.31 -2.35
CA ALA A 24 -8.20 -14.06 -2.14
C ALA A 24 -7.25 -12.87 -2.14
N PHE A 25 -6.08 -13.04 -1.54
CA PHE A 25 -5.08 -11.99 -1.52
C PHE A 25 -4.61 -11.66 -2.93
N ASN A 26 -4.36 -12.67 -3.75
CA ASN A 26 -3.92 -12.44 -5.13
C ASN A 26 -4.97 -11.69 -5.94
N ILE A 27 -6.24 -12.00 -5.73
CA ILE A 27 -7.31 -11.27 -6.39
C ILE A 27 -7.34 -9.82 -5.94
N LEU A 28 -7.19 -9.60 -4.64
CA LEU A 28 -7.17 -8.25 -4.09
C LEU A 28 -6.01 -7.44 -4.67
N VAL A 29 -4.84 -8.04 -4.76
CA VAL A 29 -3.67 -7.39 -5.37
C VAL A 29 -3.97 -7.03 -6.81
N SER A 30 -4.53 -7.96 -7.59
CA SER A 30 -4.87 -7.71 -8.99
C SER A 30 -5.81 -6.53 -9.15
N ASN A 31 -6.76 -6.41 -8.22
CA ASN A 31 -7.75 -5.34 -8.31
C ASN A 31 -7.16 -3.96 -8.04
N TYR A 32 -6.08 -3.88 -7.27
CA TYR A 32 -5.53 -2.60 -6.83
C TYR A 32 -4.12 -2.31 -7.31
N GLN A 33 -3.47 -3.27 -7.94
CA GLN A 33 -2.06 -3.14 -8.30
C GLN A 33 -1.79 -1.90 -9.15
N GLN A 34 -2.58 -1.68 -10.19
CA GLN A 34 -2.35 -0.57 -11.09
C GLN A 34 -2.55 0.77 -10.37
N GLN A 35 -3.54 0.85 -9.52
CA GLN A 35 -3.80 2.07 -8.76
C GLN A 35 -2.62 2.40 -7.84
N VAL A 36 -2.09 1.40 -7.15
CA VAL A 36 -0.94 1.60 -6.27
C VAL A 36 0.27 2.05 -7.07
N ILE A 37 0.53 1.39 -8.21
CA ILE A 37 1.65 1.77 -9.07
C ILE A 37 1.50 3.23 -9.53
N ASN A 38 0.31 3.61 -9.92
CA ASN A 38 0.06 4.98 -10.41
C ASN A 38 0.32 6.01 -9.31
N ILE A 39 -0.14 5.74 -8.10
CA ILE A 39 0.10 6.63 -6.96
C ILE A 39 1.59 6.73 -6.68
N ALA A 40 2.26 5.59 -6.64
CA ALA A 40 3.68 5.55 -6.36
C ALA A 40 4.48 6.28 -7.44
N TYR A 41 4.10 6.10 -8.70
CA TYR A 41 4.78 6.80 -9.79
C TYR A 41 4.62 8.31 -9.64
N GLY A 42 3.42 8.76 -9.25
CA GLY A 42 3.18 10.18 -9.04
C GLY A 42 4.07 10.77 -7.95
N MET A 43 4.40 9.99 -6.93
CA MET A 43 5.25 10.46 -5.84
C MET A 43 6.73 10.30 -6.12
N LEU A 44 7.12 9.24 -6.82
CA LEU A 44 8.53 8.88 -6.98
C LEU A 44 9.12 9.29 -8.32
N SER A 45 8.28 9.54 -9.32
CA SER A 45 8.68 9.97 -10.66
C SER A 45 9.67 9.01 -11.35
N ASN A 46 9.60 7.73 -11.00
CA ASN A 46 10.49 6.71 -11.53
C ASN A 46 9.72 5.40 -11.55
N GLN A 47 9.68 4.77 -12.71
CA GLN A 47 8.86 3.59 -12.90
C GLN A 47 9.37 2.38 -12.13
N GLU A 48 10.69 2.18 -12.10
CA GLU A 48 11.26 1.07 -11.34
C GLU A 48 10.97 1.22 -9.86
N ASP A 49 11.14 2.43 -9.35
CA ASP A 49 10.87 2.69 -7.93
C ASP A 49 9.38 2.53 -7.63
N ALA A 50 8.52 2.90 -8.57
CA ALA A 50 7.08 2.73 -8.38
C ALA A 50 6.71 1.25 -8.28
N TYR A 51 7.31 0.40 -9.11
CA TYR A 51 7.07 -1.03 -9.02
C TYR A 51 7.58 -1.61 -7.71
N ASP A 52 8.78 -1.21 -7.30
CA ASP A 52 9.34 -1.66 -6.03
C ASP A 52 8.47 -1.22 -4.86
N ALA A 53 8.00 0.02 -4.91
CA ALA A 53 7.11 0.54 -3.89
C ALA A 53 5.82 -0.26 -3.83
N ALA A 54 5.24 -0.58 -4.99
CA ALA A 54 4.00 -1.36 -5.03
C ALA A 54 4.18 -2.73 -4.41
N GLN A 55 5.31 -3.40 -4.67
CA GLN A 55 5.59 -4.68 -4.04
C GLN A 55 5.65 -4.55 -2.54
N GLU A 56 6.34 -3.53 -2.04
CA GLU A 56 6.44 -3.31 -0.60
C GLU A 56 5.07 -2.99 0.01
N VAL A 57 4.25 -2.23 -0.71
CA VAL A 57 2.89 -1.93 -0.25
C VAL A 57 2.12 -3.22 0.01
N PHE A 58 2.14 -4.14 -0.96
CA PHE A 58 1.35 -5.36 -0.82
C PHE A 58 1.95 -6.33 0.18
N VAL A 59 3.27 -6.30 0.39
CA VAL A 59 3.87 -7.03 1.50
C VAL A 59 3.31 -6.52 2.83
N ARG A 60 3.23 -5.21 3.00
CA ARG A 60 2.68 -4.62 4.22
C ARG A 60 1.20 -4.91 4.37
N VAL A 61 0.45 -4.89 3.26
CA VAL A 61 -0.97 -5.26 3.28
C VAL A 61 -1.10 -6.70 3.78
N TYR A 62 -0.32 -7.61 3.22
CA TYR A 62 -0.39 -9.01 3.62
C TYR A 62 -0.12 -9.18 5.11
N LYS A 63 0.87 -8.48 5.62
CA LYS A 63 1.26 -8.60 7.03
C LYS A 63 0.27 -7.95 7.99
N SER A 64 -0.48 -6.94 7.53
CA SER A 64 -1.33 -6.17 8.43
C SER A 64 -2.82 -6.27 8.14
N ILE A 65 -3.23 -7.07 7.15
CA ILE A 65 -4.64 -7.15 6.77
C ILE A 65 -5.51 -7.64 7.95
N GLU A 66 -4.96 -8.47 8.82
CA GLU A 66 -5.72 -8.96 9.97
C GLU A 66 -6.12 -7.83 10.91
N SER A 67 -5.32 -6.77 10.96
CA SER A 67 -5.60 -5.64 11.83
C SER A 67 -6.46 -4.56 11.18
N PHE A 68 -6.78 -4.71 9.90
CA PHE A 68 -7.65 -3.75 9.24
C PHE A 68 -9.06 -3.86 9.82
N LYS A 69 -9.56 -2.76 10.37
CA LYS A 69 -10.79 -2.80 11.14
C LYS A 69 -12.00 -2.19 10.44
N GLU A 70 -11.93 -1.96 9.17
CA GLU A 70 -13.06 -1.47 8.40
C GLU A 70 -13.71 -0.18 8.94
N GLN A 71 -12.99 0.55 9.78
CA GLN A 71 -13.43 1.86 10.23
C GLN A 71 -13.25 2.91 9.16
N SER A 72 -12.42 2.61 8.18
CA SER A 72 -12.29 3.40 6.97
C SER A 72 -12.43 2.43 5.81
N SER A 73 -12.58 2.98 4.60
CA SER A 73 -12.64 2.10 3.44
C SER A 73 -11.28 1.43 3.24
N PHE A 74 -11.30 0.27 2.60
CA PHE A 74 -10.05 -0.41 2.27
C PHE A 74 -9.16 0.47 1.41
N THR A 75 -9.75 1.21 0.48
CA THR A 75 -9.01 2.10 -0.41
C THR A 75 -8.25 3.17 0.37
N THR A 76 -8.89 3.76 1.38
CA THR A 76 -8.24 4.77 2.23
C THR A 76 -7.07 4.17 3.00
N TRP A 77 -7.28 2.98 3.56
CA TRP A 77 -6.25 2.28 4.31
C TRP A 77 -5.07 1.94 3.41
N LEU A 78 -5.37 1.43 2.22
CA LEU A 78 -4.34 1.09 1.23
C LEU A 78 -3.56 2.33 0.79
N TYR A 79 -4.25 3.44 0.59
CA TYR A 79 -3.62 4.70 0.20
C TYR A 79 -2.62 5.17 1.26
N ARG A 80 -2.98 5.05 2.54
CA ARG A 80 -2.06 5.43 3.62
C ARG A 80 -0.81 4.58 3.59
N ILE A 81 -0.95 3.28 3.39
CA ILE A 81 0.21 2.39 3.31
C ILE A 81 1.07 2.81 2.12
N THR A 82 0.45 3.08 0.98
CA THR A 82 1.17 3.48 -0.22
C THR A 82 1.97 4.77 0.02
N LYS A 83 1.34 5.76 0.62
CA LYS A 83 2.03 7.01 0.91
C LYS A 83 3.19 6.82 1.88
N ASN A 84 3.00 5.99 2.89
CA ASN A 84 4.06 5.75 3.86
C ASN A 84 5.26 5.05 3.22
N VAL A 85 5.01 4.08 2.37
CA VAL A 85 6.10 3.39 1.65
C VAL A 85 6.86 4.39 0.78
N CYS A 86 6.15 5.19 0.02
CA CYS A 86 6.78 6.15 -0.88
C CYS A 86 7.56 7.20 -0.10
N SER A 87 7.02 7.67 1.01
CA SER A 87 7.72 8.64 1.86
C SER A 87 9.02 8.06 2.40
N ASP A 88 9.00 6.79 2.80
CA ASP A 88 10.20 6.11 3.27
C ASP A 88 11.27 6.05 2.17
N ILE A 89 10.85 5.75 0.95
CA ILE A 89 11.77 5.69 -0.18
C ILE A 89 12.37 7.07 -0.44
N LEU A 90 11.55 8.10 -0.44
CA LEU A 90 12.03 9.46 -0.67
C LEU A 90 13.02 9.89 0.39
N ARG A 91 12.79 9.56 1.65
CA ARG A 91 13.73 9.87 2.72
C ARG A 91 15.07 9.18 2.50
N LYS A 92 15.03 7.91 2.09
CA LYS A 92 16.27 7.17 1.84
C LYS A 92 17.06 7.78 0.69
N ARG A 93 16.36 8.27 -0.36
CA ARG A 93 17.02 8.95 -1.46
C ARG A 93 17.76 10.20 -0.97
N GLN A 94 17.11 10.97 -0.11
CA GLN A 94 17.72 12.19 0.41
C GLN A 94 18.97 11.89 1.22
N LYS A 95 18.93 10.83 2.02
CA LYS A 95 20.10 10.41 2.78
C LYS A 95 21.24 9.98 1.86
N HIS A 96 20.93 9.26 0.81
CA HIS A 96 21.94 8.81 -0.14
C HIS A 96 22.58 9.95 -0.88
N SER A 97 21.82 11.00 -1.18
CA SER A 97 22.34 12.15 -1.87
C SER A 97 23.10 13.10 -0.94
N GLY A 98 23.13 12.80 0.35
CA GLY A 98 23.80 13.63 1.32
C GLY A 98 23.04 14.90 1.68
N VAL A 99 21.81 15.03 1.20
CA VAL A 99 21.00 16.21 1.47
C VAL A 99 20.12 15.94 2.68
N ILE A 100 20.46 16.58 3.79
CA ILE A 100 19.60 16.57 4.96
C ILE A 100 18.93 17.93 4.99
N SER A 101 17.63 17.95 4.86
CA SER A 101 16.89 19.19 4.76
C SER A 101 15.93 19.33 5.92
N ILE A 102 15.48 20.56 6.12
CA ILE A 102 14.44 20.84 7.11
C ILE A 102 13.17 20.06 6.76
N ASN A 103 12.91 19.87 5.47
CA ASN A 103 11.75 19.11 5.02
C ASN A 103 11.81 17.67 5.50
N GLN A 104 12.98 17.06 5.48
CA GLN A 104 13.12 15.69 5.97
C GLN A 104 12.78 15.61 7.45
N ALA A 105 13.27 16.55 8.25
CA ALA A 105 12.96 16.57 9.67
C ALA A 105 11.46 16.74 9.92
N ILE A 106 10.80 17.56 9.12
CA ILE A 106 9.36 17.77 9.24
C ILE A 106 8.62 16.48 8.87
N ASP A 107 9.04 15.79 7.82
CA ASP A 107 8.40 14.56 7.40
C ASP A 107 8.56 13.48 8.45
N GLU A 108 9.73 13.36 9.05
CA GLU A 108 9.96 12.40 10.13
C GLU A 108 9.03 12.67 11.31
N LYS A 109 8.86 13.95 11.64
CA LYS A 109 7.97 14.32 12.72
C LYS A 109 6.53 13.99 12.40
N LYS A 110 6.10 14.18 11.16
CA LYS A 110 4.76 13.80 10.74
C LYS A 110 4.53 12.31 10.85
N ASP A 111 5.51 11.52 10.47
CA ASP A 111 5.40 10.08 10.56
C ASP A 111 5.24 9.63 12.00
N MET A 112 5.88 10.31 12.92
CA MET A 112 5.76 9.98 14.34
C MET A 112 4.40 10.35 14.90
N ASP A 113 3.73 11.31 14.31
CA ASP A 113 2.42 11.76 14.78
C ASP A 113 1.29 10.85 14.30
N ILE A 114 1.57 9.94 13.38
CA ILE A 114 0.60 9.00 12.87
C ILE A 114 0.61 7.73 13.68
#